data_47cd87135382614855b391ed8d29a298
#
_entry.id   47cd87135382614855b391ed8d29a298
#
_cell.length_a   1.000
_cell.length_b   1.000
_cell.length_c   1.000
_cell.angle_alpha   90.00
_cell.angle_beta   90.00
_cell.angle_gamma   90.00
#
_symmetry.space_group_name_H-M   'P 1'
#
loop_
_entity.id
_entity.type
_entity.pdbx_description
1 polymer ?
#
loop_
_entity_poly.entity_id
_entity_poly.type
_entity_poly.pdbx_seq_one_letter_code
_entity_poly.pdbx_strand_id
1 'polypeptide(L)'
;MLSEALRLIRVFHDLTQKELAEKLGISKSYLSEIESGKKTPTLELLNRYSEFFDIPASSIMFFSESLNKDIKTEKLRTFVSSKILAILNFIAERSGHSYAEE
;
A
#
# COMPACT_ATOMS: atom_id res chain seq x y z
N MET A 1 0.97 -5.04 10.16
CA MET A 1 -0.16 -5.87 9.71
C MET A 1 -0.52 -5.54 8.28
N LEU A 2 -0.87 -6.56 7.53
CA LEU A 2 -1.17 -6.36 6.11
C LEU A 2 -2.38 -5.44 5.90
N SER A 3 -3.42 -5.61 6.71
CA SER A 3 -4.61 -4.75 6.63
C SER A 3 -4.27 -3.29 6.81
N GLU A 4 -3.40 -2.97 7.74
CA GLU A 4 -2.99 -1.59 7.96
C GLU A 4 -2.15 -1.06 6.81
N ALA A 5 -1.26 -1.89 6.26
CA ALA A 5 -0.47 -1.49 5.11
C ALA A 5 -1.36 -1.13 3.92
N LEU A 6 -2.37 -1.95 3.66
CA LEU A 6 -3.30 -1.70 2.56
C LEU A 6 -4.09 -0.40 2.79
N ARG A 7 -4.54 -0.17 4.03
CA ARG A 7 -5.24 1.07 4.37
C ARG A 7 -4.35 2.29 4.15
N LEU A 8 -3.11 2.21 4.59
CA LEU A 8 -2.17 3.33 4.45
C LEU A 8 -1.85 3.62 2.98
N ILE A 9 -1.71 2.59 2.16
CA ILE A 9 -1.51 2.79 0.73
C ILE A 9 -2.68 3.54 0.12
N ARG A 10 -3.90 3.16 0.48
CA ARG A 10 -5.10 3.85 0.00
C ARG A 10 -5.12 5.32 0.43
N VAL A 11 -4.89 5.56 1.72
CA VAL A 11 -4.91 6.91 2.27
C VAL A 11 -3.83 7.78 1.63
N PHE A 12 -2.65 7.21 1.41
CA PHE A 12 -1.55 7.91 0.77
C PHE A 12 -1.92 8.41 -0.63
N HIS A 13 -2.78 7.67 -1.32
CA HIS A 13 -3.22 8.03 -2.67
C HIS A 13 -4.52 8.84 -2.69
N ASP A 14 -4.95 9.31 -1.52
CA ASP A 14 -6.16 10.14 -1.40
C ASP A 14 -7.44 9.49 -1.94
N LEU A 15 -7.54 8.18 -1.79
CA LEU A 15 -8.72 7.45 -2.25
C LEU A 15 -9.64 7.13 -1.07
N THR A 16 -10.95 7.26 -1.28
CA THR A 16 -11.92 6.75 -0.32
C THR A 16 -12.04 5.25 -0.48
N GLN A 17 -12.60 4.58 0.53
CA GLN A 17 -12.87 3.14 0.43
C GLN A 17 -13.78 2.84 -0.76
N LYS A 18 -14.78 3.68 -0.98
CA LYS A 18 -15.71 3.50 -2.10
C LYS A 18 -14.99 3.56 -3.43
N GLU A 19 -14.13 4.57 -3.60
CA GLU A 19 -13.38 4.74 -4.84
C GLU A 19 -12.46 3.55 -5.11
N LEU A 20 -11.71 3.15 -4.09
CA LEU A 20 -10.79 2.03 -4.26
C LEU A 20 -11.53 0.71 -4.49
N ALA A 21 -12.63 0.48 -3.79
CA ALA A 21 -13.42 -0.74 -3.98
C ALA A 21 -13.89 -0.85 -5.42
N GLU A 22 -14.33 0.24 -6.02
CA GLU A 22 -14.74 0.26 -7.43
C GLU A 22 -13.57 -0.10 -8.34
N LYS A 23 -12.39 0.46 -8.07
CA LYS A 23 -11.20 0.20 -8.89
C LYS A 23 -10.72 -1.25 -8.76
N LEU A 24 -10.89 -1.84 -7.58
CA LEU A 24 -10.48 -3.22 -7.34
C LEU A 24 -11.55 -4.24 -7.73
N GLY A 25 -12.75 -3.78 -8.06
CA GLY A 25 -13.84 -4.68 -8.41
C GLY A 25 -14.41 -5.45 -7.23
N ILE A 26 -14.42 -4.86 -6.04
CA ILE A 26 -14.96 -5.46 -4.82
C ILE A 26 -15.96 -4.49 -4.18
N SER A 27 -16.74 -5.01 -3.21
CA SER A 27 -17.68 -4.16 -2.49
C SER A 27 -16.94 -3.30 -1.46
N LYS A 28 -17.51 -2.15 -1.14
CA LYS A 28 -16.98 -1.29 -0.09
C LYS A 28 -16.97 -2.01 1.25
N SER A 29 -18.00 -2.81 1.53
CA SER A 29 -18.08 -3.58 2.77
C SER A 29 -16.93 -4.57 2.88
N TYR A 30 -16.62 -5.27 1.79
CA TYR A 30 -15.51 -6.21 1.78
C TYR A 30 -14.18 -5.48 2.00
N LEU A 31 -13.97 -4.35 1.33
CA LEU A 31 -12.76 -3.57 1.53
C LEU A 31 -12.63 -3.10 2.98
N SER A 32 -13.73 -2.65 3.58
CA SER A 32 -13.73 -2.21 4.97
C SER A 32 -13.32 -3.36 5.90
N GLU A 33 -13.81 -4.57 5.64
CA GLU A 33 -13.45 -5.75 6.44
C GLU A 33 -11.97 -6.12 6.28
N ILE A 34 -11.44 -5.97 5.07
CA ILE A 34 -10.01 -6.20 4.82
C ILE A 34 -9.18 -5.17 5.58
N GLU A 35 -9.53 -3.89 5.49
CA GLU A 35 -8.75 -2.82 6.13
C GLU A 35 -8.85 -2.85 7.64
N SER A 36 -9.93 -3.37 8.19
CA SER A 36 -10.09 -3.49 9.65
C SER A 36 -9.46 -4.75 10.23
N GLY A 37 -8.99 -5.65 9.38
CA GLY A 37 -8.41 -6.91 9.84
C GLY A 37 -9.43 -8.00 10.12
N LYS A 38 -10.71 -7.77 9.85
CA LYS A 38 -11.74 -8.80 10.04
C LYS A 38 -11.62 -9.94 9.04
N LYS A 39 -11.11 -9.64 7.85
CA LYS A 39 -10.87 -10.64 6.82
C LYS A 39 -9.45 -10.52 6.31
N THR A 40 -8.86 -11.66 6.00
CA THR A 40 -7.50 -11.71 5.45
C THR A 40 -7.56 -11.48 3.94
N PRO A 41 -6.72 -10.59 3.39
CA PRO A 41 -6.66 -10.42 1.95
C PRO A 41 -6.21 -11.69 1.26
N THR A 42 -6.82 -11.99 0.13
CA THR A 42 -6.40 -13.10 -0.71
C THR A 42 -5.21 -12.69 -1.57
N LEU A 43 -4.48 -13.67 -2.09
CA LEU A 43 -3.39 -13.38 -3.01
C LEU A 43 -3.92 -12.67 -4.27
N GLU A 44 -5.09 -13.08 -4.73
CA GLU A 44 -5.73 -12.42 -5.88
C GLU A 44 -5.98 -10.93 -5.60
N LEU A 45 -6.48 -10.61 -4.41
CA LEU A 45 -6.73 -9.22 -4.04
C LEU A 45 -5.42 -8.45 -3.97
N LEU A 46 -4.36 -9.02 -3.42
CA LEU A 46 -3.04 -8.39 -3.38
C LEU A 46 -2.53 -8.11 -4.79
N ASN A 47 -2.77 -9.02 -5.72
CA ASN A 47 -2.38 -8.79 -7.11
C ASN A 47 -3.15 -7.64 -7.73
N ARG A 48 -4.43 -7.48 -7.38
CA ARG A 48 -5.21 -6.34 -7.86
C ARG A 48 -4.68 -5.02 -7.31
N TYR A 49 -4.30 -4.99 -6.03
CA TYR A 49 -3.62 -3.83 -5.45
C TYR A 49 -2.32 -3.52 -6.20
N SER A 50 -1.52 -4.56 -6.43
CA SER A 50 -0.25 -4.42 -7.12
C SER A 50 -0.44 -3.82 -8.51
N GLU A 51 -1.41 -4.29 -9.25
CA GLU A 51 -1.69 -3.78 -10.59
C GLU A 51 -2.23 -2.36 -10.57
N PHE A 52 -3.18 -2.08 -9.69
CA PHE A 52 -3.80 -0.76 -9.65
C PHE A 52 -2.81 0.32 -9.22
N PHE A 53 -2.03 0.06 -8.18
CA PHE A 53 -1.08 1.04 -7.67
C PHE A 53 0.27 0.98 -8.35
N ASP A 54 0.48 0.00 -9.22
CA ASP A 54 1.76 -0.25 -9.89
C ASP A 54 2.90 -0.42 -8.89
N ILE A 55 2.67 -1.24 -7.87
CA ILE A 55 3.61 -1.56 -6.81
C ILE A 55 3.75 -3.08 -6.76
N PRO A 56 4.98 -3.62 -6.70
CA PRO A 56 5.13 -5.07 -6.59
C PRO A 56 4.44 -5.59 -5.32
N ALA A 57 3.79 -6.75 -5.43
CA ALA A 57 3.16 -7.37 -4.27
C ALA A 57 4.18 -7.61 -3.15
N SER A 58 5.42 -7.93 -3.51
CA SER A 58 6.50 -8.10 -2.54
C SER A 58 6.77 -6.82 -1.73
N SER A 59 6.64 -5.65 -2.38
CA SER A 59 6.82 -4.38 -1.69
C SER A 59 5.69 -4.14 -0.69
N ILE A 60 4.47 -4.51 -1.04
CA ILE A 60 3.33 -4.42 -0.13
C ILE A 60 3.56 -5.31 1.09
N MET A 61 4.00 -6.54 0.87
CA MET A 61 4.28 -7.47 1.96
C MET A 61 5.42 -6.98 2.84
N PHE A 62 6.47 -6.44 2.22
CA PHE A 62 7.60 -5.89 2.97
C PHE A 62 7.15 -4.72 3.84
N PHE A 63 6.34 -3.83 3.30
CA PHE A 63 5.79 -2.71 4.06
C PHE A 63 4.96 -3.21 5.24
N SER A 64 4.13 -4.21 5.00
CA SER A 64 3.32 -4.83 6.05
C SER A 64 4.18 -5.38 7.19
N GLU A 65 5.23 -6.13 6.85
CA GLU A 65 6.14 -6.68 7.86
C GLU A 65 6.81 -5.58 8.67
N SER A 66 7.15 -4.50 8.01
CA SER A 66 7.84 -3.39 8.67
C SER A 66 6.95 -2.69 9.67
N LEU A 67 5.65 -2.63 9.43
CA LEU A 67 4.69 -2.03 10.37
C LEU A 67 4.49 -2.89 11.62
N ASN A 68 4.83 -4.17 11.56
CA ASN A 68 4.70 -5.07 12.70
C ASN A 68 5.87 -5.00 13.68
N LYS A 69 6.95 -4.31 13.31
CA LYS A 69 8.12 -4.23 14.16
C LYS A 69 7.95 -3.15 15.21
N ASP A 70 8.43 -3.45 16.41
CA ASP A 70 8.42 -2.50 17.52
C ASP A 70 9.54 -1.49 17.30
N ILE A 71 9.22 -0.37 16.66
CA ILE A 71 10.19 0.65 16.28
C ILE A 71 9.82 1.96 16.96
N LYS A 72 10.84 2.70 17.45
CA LYS A 72 10.62 4.02 18.04
C LYS A 72 10.07 4.97 16.99
N THR A 73 9.28 5.96 17.46
CA THR A 73 8.56 6.88 16.59
C THR A 73 9.45 7.52 15.52
N GLU A 74 10.64 7.97 15.89
CA GLU A 74 11.54 8.60 14.93
C GLU A 74 12.02 7.63 13.86
N LYS A 75 12.40 6.43 14.28
CA LYS A 75 12.82 5.39 13.35
C LYS A 75 11.68 4.97 12.46
N LEU A 76 10.47 4.90 13.02
CA LEU A 76 9.29 4.56 12.25
C LEU A 76 9.03 5.60 11.16
N ARG A 77 9.13 6.89 11.52
CA ARG A 77 8.91 7.97 10.56
C ARG A 77 9.92 7.91 9.41
N THR A 78 11.19 7.76 9.75
CA THR A 78 12.25 7.64 8.73
C THR A 78 12.03 6.41 7.86
N PHE A 79 11.68 5.30 8.47
CA PHE A 79 11.44 4.06 7.78
C PHE A 79 10.28 4.19 6.79
N VAL A 80 9.14 4.72 7.26
CA VAL A 80 7.96 4.90 6.40
C VAL A 80 8.28 5.84 5.26
N SER A 81 8.97 6.94 5.53
CA SER A 81 9.36 7.90 4.47
C SER A 81 10.23 7.25 3.42
N SER A 82 11.22 6.44 3.82
CA SER A 82 12.10 5.79 2.85
C SER A 82 11.35 4.75 2.02
N LYS A 83 10.37 4.05 2.59
CA LYS A 83 9.57 3.09 1.83
C LYS A 83 8.61 3.78 0.86
N ILE A 84 8.04 4.90 1.27
CA ILE A 84 7.21 5.71 0.39
C ILE A 84 8.03 6.23 -0.78
N LEU A 85 9.25 6.71 -0.52
CA LEU A 85 10.14 7.16 -1.59
C LEU A 85 10.50 6.02 -2.54
N ALA A 86 10.74 4.82 -2.01
CA ALA A 86 11.03 3.66 -2.84
C ALA A 86 9.84 3.32 -3.75
N ILE A 87 8.63 3.39 -3.21
CA ILE A 87 7.41 3.17 -3.98
C ILE A 87 7.26 4.22 -5.07
N LEU A 88 7.46 5.49 -4.72
CA LEU A 88 7.35 6.58 -5.68
C LEU A 88 8.38 6.46 -6.79
N ASN A 89 9.62 6.11 -6.45
CA ASN A 89 10.66 5.90 -7.44
C ASN A 89 10.33 4.74 -8.37
N PHE A 90 9.78 3.66 -7.82
CA PHE A 90 9.37 2.53 -8.63
C PHE A 90 8.29 2.95 -9.65
N ILE A 91 7.28 3.68 -9.18
CA ILE A 91 6.21 4.18 -10.05
C ILE A 91 6.78 5.13 -11.10
N ALA A 92 7.70 6.01 -10.70
CA ALA A 92 8.30 6.97 -11.63
C ALA A 92 9.10 6.26 -12.74
N GLU A 93 9.86 5.24 -12.38
CA GLU A 93 10.61 4.46 -13.37
C GLU A 93 9.67 3.77 -14.35
N ARG A 94 8.55 3.25 -13.86
CA ARG A 94 7.56 2.57 -14.71
C ARG A 94 6.89 3.54 -15.67
N SER A 95 6.73 4.81 -15.28
CA SER A 95 6.14 5.82 -16.13
C SER A 95 7.15 6.62 -16.93
N GLY A 96 8.43 6.30 -16.83
CA GLY A 96 9.47 6.97 -17.57
C GLY A 96 9.98 8.26 -16.94
N HIS A 97 9.66 8.50 -15.68
CA HIS A 97 10.11 9.67 -14.93
C HIS A 97 10.86 9.25 -13.68
N SER A 98 11.72 10.11 -13.19
CA SER A 98 12.40 9.87 -11.93
C SER A 98 12.34 11.13 -11.07
N TYR A 99 11.84 10.99 -9.86
CA TYR A 99 11.80 12.10 -8.90
C TYR A 99 13.17 12.39 -8.29
N ALA A 100 14.13 11.50 -8.50
CA ALA A 100 15.46 11.64 -7.93
C ALA A 100 16.43 12.41 -8.85
N GLU A 101 15.99 12.76 -10.03
CA GLU A 101 16.82 13.44 -11.03
C GLU A 101 16.59 14.94 -11.09
N GLU A 102 16.44 15.56 -10.01
CA GLU A 102 16.24 17.00 -9.99
C GLU A 102 17.53 17.77 -9.72
#